data_415c038a4a83e5ee022236f58c8608e0
#
_entry.id   415c038a4a83e5ee022236f58c8608e0
#
_cell.length_a   1.000
_cell.length_b   1.000
_cell.length_c   1.000
_cell.angle_alpha   90.00
_cell.angle_beta   90.00
_cell.angle_gamma   90.00
#
_symmetry.space_group_name_H-M   'P 1'
#
loop_
_entity.id
_entity.type
_entity.pdbx_description
1 polymer ?
#
loop_
_entity_poly.entity_id
_entity_poly.type
_entity_poly.pdbx_seq_one_letter_code
_entity_poly.pdbx_strand_id
1 'polypeptide(L)'
;MKITEGMLRAARLDASLYEEVEADRSLTRQAAAVVLLSAVAAGFGAAMHGPGIAVTVVAAVVLWYLWAFLTYLIGTRVLPEPQTKADFGQLLRTIGFASSPGVIRILGIIPGLIRPAFAVAHIWMLVAMVVAVHQALDYTSSWRAAGVVLVGWLIQALLLDALLRGALF
;
A
#
# COMPACT_ATOMS: atom_id res chain seq x y z
N MET A 1 -2.64 -20.02 3.08
CA MET A 1 -1.29 -19.41 3.14
C MET A 1 -1.04 -18.84 4.55
N LYS A 2 0.18 -18.97 5.09
CA LYS A 2 0.57 -18.30 6.34
C LYS A 2 0.83 -16.81 6.07
N ILE A 3 0.44 -15.91 6.99
CA ILE A 3 0.62 -14.47 6.82
C ILE A 3 2.10 -14.06 6.61
N THR A 4 3.01 -14.68 7.37
CA THR A 4 4.45 -14.41 7.27
C THR A 4 5.04 -14.82 5.92
N GLU A 5 4.57 -15.93 5.36
CA GLU A 5 4.91 -16.38 4.02
C GLU A 5 4.43 -15.39 2.96
N GLY A 6 3.16 -14.97 3.04
CA GLY A 6 2.60 -13.97 2.15
C GLY A 6 3.35 -12.64 2.22
N MET A 7 3.67 -12.17 3.42
CA MET A 7 4.47 -10.94 3.60
C MET A 7 5.86 -11.04 2.99
N LEU A 8 6.53 -12.19 3.15
CA LEU A 8 7.87 -12.39 2.58
C LEU A 8 7.82 -12.45 1.04
N ARG A 9 6.83 -13.15 0.47
CA ARG A 9 6.63 -13.20 -0.98
C ARG A 9 6.30 -11.82 -1.55
N ALA A 10 5.44 -11.03 -0.87
CA ALA A 10 5.13 -9.66 -1.27
C ALA A 10 6.38 -8.75 -1.23
N ALA A 11 7.20 -8.86 -0.18
CA ALA A 11 8.45 -8.13 -0.09
C ALA A 11 9.46 -8.55 -1.18
N ARG A 12 9.42 -9.79 -1.66
CA ARG A 12 10.20 -10.28 -2.80
C ARG A 12 9.63 -9.92 -4.16
N LEU A 13 8.50 -9.20 -4.20
CA LEU A 13 7.81 -8.78 -5.42
C LEU A 13 7.31 -9.98 -6.26
N ASP A 14 6.92 -11.06 -5.59
CA ASP A 14 6.41 -12.27 -6.24
C ASP A 14 5.03 -12.01 -6.87
N ALA A 15 5.00 -11.93 -8.20
CA ALA A 15 3.78 -11.66 -8.96
C ALA A 15 2.71 -12.72 -8.73
N SER A 16 3.10 -14.01 -8.63
CA SER A 16 2.15 -15.11 -8.41
C SER A 16 1.44 -15.02 -7.05
N LEU A 17 2.06 -14.39 -6.04
CA LEU A 17 1.38 -14.11 -4.79
C LEU A 17 0.17 -13.19 -5.01
N TYR A 18 0.35 -12.12 -5.81
CA TYR A 18 -0.73 -11.15 -6.01
C TYR A 18 -1.90 -11.74 -6.79
N GLU A 19 -1.66 -12.67 -7.73
CA GLU A 19 -2.71 -13.47 -8.37
C GLU A 19 -3.48 -14.34 -7.37
N GLU A 20 -2.77 -15.06 -6.48
CA GLU A 20 -3.39 -15.85 -5.41
C GLU A 20 -4.24 -14.97 -4.47
N VAL A 21 -3.71 -13.81 -4.08
CA VAL A 21 -4.35 -12.88 -3.14
C VAL A 21 -5.58 -12.23 -3.76
N GLU A 22 -5.54 -11.90 -5.04
CA GLU A 22 -6.67 -11.31 -5.73
C GLU A 22 -7.82 -12.31 -5.87
N ALA A 23 -7.51 -13.58 -6.15
CA ALA A 23 -8.51 -14.63 -6.35
C ALA A 23 -9.19 -15.07 -5.04
N ASP A 24 -8.48 -15.06 -3.91
CA ASP A 24 -8.97 -15.59 -2.62
C ASP A 24 -9.49 -14.49 -1.69
N ARG A 25 -10.82 -14.35 -1.63
CA ARG A 25 -11.51 -13.41 -0.74
C ARG A 25 -11.24 -13.64 0.76
N SER A 26 -10.87 -14.87 1.16
CA SER A 26 -10.56 -15.17 2.56
C SER A 26 -9.30 -14.42 3.06
N LEU A 27 -8.41 -14.04 2.13
CA LEU A 27 -7.18 -13.32 2.43
C LEU A 27 -7.38 -11.83 2.77
N THR A 28 -8.61 -11.29 2.67
CA THR A 28 -8.91 -9.90 3.08
C THR A 28 -8.51 -9.61 4.53
N ARG A 29 -8.74 -10.56 5.44
CA ARG A 29 -8.33 -10.41 6.85
C ARG A 29 -6.81 -10.41 7.00
N GLN A 30 -6.11 -11.22 6.22
CA GLN A 30 -4.65 -11.23 6.23
C GLN A 30 -4.09 -9.93 5.65
N ALA A 31 -4.66 -9.41 4.56
CA ALA A 31 -4.29 -8.11 4.00
C ALA A 31 -4.44 -6.98 5.03
N ALA A 32 -5.56 -6.95 5.75
CA ALA A 32 -5.76 -6.00 6.85
C ALA A 32 -4.70 -6.14 7.94
N ALA A 33 -4.38 -7.39 8.35
CA ALA A 33 -3.35 -7.65 9.35
C ALA A 33 -1.96 -7.19 8.88
N VAL A 34 -1.61 -7.35 7.60
CA VAL A 34 -0.36 -6.84 7.03
C VAL A 34 -0.29 -5.32 7.11
N VAL A 35 -1.38 -4.62 6.74
CA VAL A 35 -1.47 -3.15 6.87
C VAL A 35 -1.30 -2.72 8.32
N LEU A 36 -1.97 -3.37 9.25
CA LEU A 36 -1.86 -3.08 10.69
C LEU A 36 -0.43 -3.29 11.21
N LEU A 37 0.22 -4.41 10.87
CA LEU A 37 1.60 -4.68 11.25
C LEU A 37 2.56 -3.62 10.70
N SER A 38 2.39 -3.25 9.43
CA SER A 38 3.17 -2.19 8.79
C SER A 38 2.94 -0.82 9.45
N ALA A 39 1.70 -0.51 9.82
CA ALA A 39 1.34 0.74 10.51
C ALA A 39 1.90 0.80 11.93
N VAL A 40 1.80 -0.29 12.68
CA VAL A 40 2.38 -0.41 14.03
C VAL A 40 3.89 -0.24 13.97
N ALA A 41 4.57 -0.90 13.02
CA ALA A 41 6.01 -0.73 12.80
C ALA A 41 6.38 0.73 12.49
N ALA A 42 5.58 1.42 11.68
CA ALA A 42 5.77 2.84 11.41
C ALA A 42 5.57 3.71 12.66
N GLY A 43 4.52 3.43 13.45
CA GLY A 43 4.23 4.15 14.67
C GLY A 43 5.34 4.01 15.72
N PHE A 44 5.88 2.80 15.91
CA PHE A 44 7.04 2.57 16.76
C PHE A 44 8.31 3.23 16.21
N GLY A 45 8.57 3.09 14.89
CA GLY A 45 9.74 3.70 14.26
C GLY A 45 9.74 5.22 14.34
N ALA A 46 8.58 5.86 14.40
CA ALA A 46 8.41 7.30 14.56
C ALA A 46 8.04 7.75 15.97
N ALA A 47 8.12 6.88 16.99
CA ALA A 47 7.58 7.12 18.33
C ALA A 47 8.05 8.43 18.99
N MET A 48 9.30 8.85 18.70
CA MET A 48 9.88 10.08 19.24
C MET A 48 9.42 11.36 18.52
N HIS A 49 8.89 11.26 17.30
CA HIS A 49 8.69 12.41 16.40
C HIS A 49 7.33 12.35 15.65
N GLY A 50 6.56 11.30 15.85
CA GLY A 50 5.31 11.06 15.14
C GLY A 50 4.05 11.36 15.98
N PRO A 51 2.88 11.24 15.35
CA PRO A 51 1.57 11.52 15.96
C PRO A 51 1.12 10.46 16.99
N GLY A 52 1.95 9.46 17.27
CA GLY A 52 1.62 8.31 18.10
C GLY A 52 1.08 7.11 17.31
N ILE A 53 1.20 5.92 17.92
CA ILE A 53 0.89 4.65 17.25
C ILE A 53 -0.58 4.58 16.85
N ALA A 54 -1.51 4.96 17.73
CA ALA A 54 -2.94 4.87 17.47
C ALA A 54 -3.36 5.73 16.25
N VAL A 55 -2.90 6.96 16.19
CA VAL A 55 -3.17 7.87 15.05
C VAL A 55 -2.56 7.31 13.77
N THR A 56 -1.32 6.78 13.84
CA THR A 56 -0.65 6.19 12.69
C THR A 56 -1.42 4.97 12.15
N VAL A 57 -1.94 4.11 13.04
CA VAL A 57 -2.73 2.92 12.66
C VAL A 57 -4.04 3.33 12.01
N VAL A 58 -4.78 4.26 12.62
CA VAL A 58 -6.06 4.73 12.06
C VAL A 58 -5.83 5.37 10.68
N ALA A 59 -4.85 6.26 10.58
CA ALA A 59 -4.50 6.90 9.31
C ALA A 59 -4.11 5.87 8.24
N ALA A 60 -3.31 4.86 8.59
CA ALA A 60 -2.89 3.82 7.65
C ALA A 60 -4.08 3.02 7.11
N VAL A 61 -5.05 2.67 7.95
CA VAL A 61 -6.26 1.95 7.52
C VAL A 61 -7.09 2.82 6.59
N VAL A 62 -7.34 4.08 6.95
CA VAL A 62 -8.10 5.02 6.10
C VAL A 62 -7.41 5.22 4.76
N LEU A 63 -6.09 5.46 4.77
CA LEU A 63 -5.30 5.65 3.56
C LEU A 63 -5.26 4.39 2.70
N TRP A 64 -5.21 3.19 3.29
CA TRP A 64 -5.27 1.93 2.56
C TRP A 64 -6.58 1.79 1.77
N TYR A 65 -7.73 2.05 2.41
CA TYR A 65 -9.03 2.03 1.73
C TYR A 65 -9.11 3.09 0.63
N LEU A 66 -8.68 4.32 0.93
CA LEU A 66 -8.65 5.41 -0.04
C LEU A 66 -7.76 5.06 -1.24
N TRP A 67 -6.57 4.52 -0.98
CA TRP A 67 -5.64 4.13 -2.03
C TRP A 67 -6.22 3.02 -2.92
N ALA A 68 -6.78 1.98 -2.33
CA ALA A 68 -7.42 0.90 -3.07
C ALA A 68 -8.59 1.44 -3.94
N PHE A 69 -9.37 2.36 -3.40
CA PHE A 69 -10.47 3.00 -4.13
C PHE A 69 -9.97 3.86 -5.30
N LEU A 70 -8.98 4.71 -5.07
CA LEU A 70 -8.38 5.53 -6.13
C LEU A 70 -7.78 4.66 -7.23
N THR A 71 -7.03 3.64 -6.85
CA THR A 71 -6.42 2.70 -7.81
C THR A 71 -7.48 1.96 -8.62
N TYR A 72 -8.55 1.50 -7.95
CA TYR A 72 -9.69 0.91 -8.62
C TYR A 72 -10.32 1.87 -9.64
N LEU A 73 -10.61 3.09 -9.22
CA LEU A 73 -11.25 4.09 -10.07
C LEU A 73 -10.38 4.47 -11.27
N ILE A 74 -9.11 4.74 -11.02
CA ILE A 74 -8.16 5.13 -12.07
C ILE A 74 -7.93 3.95 -13.03
N GLY A 75 -7.67 2.75 -12.50
CA GLY A 75 -7.35 1.57 -13.28
C GLY A 75 -8.51 1.08 -14.14
N THR A 76 -9.75 1.15 -13.63
CA THR A 76 -10.93 0.62 -14.35
C THR A 76 -11.68 1.67 -15.17
N ARG A 77 -11.51 2.97 -14.90
CA ARG A 77 -12.28 4.04 -15.56
C ARG A 77 -11.43 5.01 -16.35
N VAL A 78 -10.20 5.30 -15.91
CA VAL A 78 -9.33 6.31 -16.53
C VAL A 78 -8.30 5.67 -17.46
N LEU A 79 -7.68 4.58 -17.02
CA LEU A 79 -6.60 3.88 -17.74
C LEU A 79 -6.86 2.38 -17.94
N PRO A 80 -8.09 1.93 -18.29
CA PRO A 80 -8.36 0.50 -18.47
C PRO A 80 -7.61 -0.08 -19.68
N GLU A 81 -7.33 -1.39 -19.62
CA GLU A 81 -7.00 -2.20 -20.80
C GLU A 81 -8.22 -3.07 -21.16
N PRO A 82 -8.31 -3.60 -22.40
CA PRO A 82 -9.49 -4.36 -22.85
C PRO A 82 -9.84 -5.56 -21.96
N GLN A 83 -8.84 -6.17 -21.33
CA GLN A 83 -9.00 -7.32 -20.44
C GLN A 83 -9.23 -6.92 -18.97
N THR A 84 -9.06 -5.67 -18.59
CA THR A 84 -9.18 -5.22 -17.19
C THR A 84 -10.55 -5.54 -16.61
N LYS A 85 -10.59 -6.46 -15.65
CA LYS A 85 -11.79 -6.88 -14.91
C LYS A 85 -11.45 -6.98 -13.42
N ALA A 86 -11.40 -5.87 -12.75
CA ALA A 86 -11.07 -5.83 -11.33
C ALA A 86 -12.27 -5.41 -10.48
N ASP A 87 -12.35 -5.94 -9.27
CA ASP A 87 -13.23 -5.40 -8.23
C ASP A 87 -12.42 -4.66 -7.14
N PHE A 88 -13.11 -3.85 -6.37
CA PHE A 88 -12.49 -3.09 -5.28
C PHE A 88 -11.81 -3.99 -4.24
N GLY A 89 -12.41 -5.16 -3.95
CA GLY A 89 -11.87 -6.11 -2.98
C GLY A 89 -10.55 -6.74 -3.43
N GLN A 90 -10.38 -6.99 -4.73
CA GLN A 90 -9.12 -7.48 -5.30
C GLN A 90 -8.00 -6.47 -5.04
N LEU A 91 -8.21 -5.21 -5.41
CA LEU A 91 -7.24 -4.14 -5.16
C LEU A 91 -6.99 -3.90 -3.68
N LEU A 92 -8.03 -3.97 -2.84
CA LEU A 92 -7.87 -3.84 -1.40
C LEU A 92 -6.93 -4.91 -0.84
N ARG A 93 -7.07 -6.17 -1.27
CA ARG A 93 -6.24 -7.29 -0.82
C ARG A 93 -4.80 -7.17 -1.33
N THR A 94 -4.62 -6.97 -2.62
CA THR A 94 -3.28 -6.91 -3.24
C THR A 94 -2.46 -5.73 -2.73
N ILE A 95 -3.07 -4.55 -2.62
CA ILE A 95 -2.45 -3.35 -2.03
C ILE A 95 -2.14 -3.55 -0.55
N GLY A 96 -3.01 -4.27 0.19
CA GLY A 96 -2.74 -4.62 1.58
C GLY A 96 -1.45 -5.42 1.73
N PHE A 97 -1.26 -6.46 0.93
CA PHE A 97 -0.01 -7.24 0.93
C PHE A 97 1.20 -6.44 0.42
N ALA A 98 1.01 -5.51 -0.53
CA ALA A 98 2.08 -4.60 -0.98
C ALA A 98 2.61 -3.68 0.13
N SER A 99 1.90 -3.56 1.26
CA SER A 99 2.35 -2.84 2.45
C SER A 99 3.40 -3.60 3.26
N SER A 100 3.69 -4.89 2.95
CA SER A 100 4.61 -5.75 3.71
C SER A 100 6.00 -5.16 3.93
N PRO A 101 6.67 -4.53 2.95
CA PRO A 101 7.98 -3.92 3.16
C PRO A 101 7.97 -2.80 4.20
N GLY A 102 6.80 -2.22 4.47
CA GLY A 102 6.61 -1.16 5.45
C GLY A 102 6.98 -1.55 6.89
N VAL A 103 7.07 -2.86 7.20
CA VAL A 103 7.50 -3.35 8.52
C VAL A 103 8.95 -2.91 8.84
N ILE A 104 9.80 -2.69 7.84
CA ILE A 104 11.19 -2.25 8.05
C ILE A 104 11.26 -0.87 8.76
N ARG A 105 10.17 -0.10 8.75
CA ARG A 105 10.08 1.20 9.46
C ARG A 105 10.28 1.08 10.97
N ILE A 106 10.13 -0.12 11.55
CA ILE A 106 10.45 -0.39 12.95
C ILE A 106 11.92 -0.02 13.29
N LEU A 107 12.83 -0.11 12.31
CA LEU A 107 14.22 0.27 12.48
C LEU A 107 14.42 1.76 12.78
N GLY A 108 13.39 2.58 12.59
CA GLY A 108 13.38 4.00 12.96
C GLY A 108 13.51 4.24 14.47
N ILE A 109 13.30 3.20 15.32
CA ILE A 109 13.59 3.26 16.76
C ILE A 109 15.09 3.50 17.02
N ILE A 110 15.96 3.02 16.11
CA ILE A 110 17.41 3.17 16.26
C ILE A 110 17.78 4.62 15.89
N PRO A 111 18.50 5.35 16.75
CA PRO A 111 18.94 6.72 16.45
C PRO A 111 19.68 6.82 15.11
N GLY A 112 19.27 7.78 14.28
CA GLY A 112 19.84 7.99 12.94
C GLY A 112 19.23 7.14 11.81
N LEU A 113 18.49 6.07 12.11
CA LEU A 113 17.89 5.20 11.09
C LEU A 113 16.48 5.59 10.66
N ILE A 114 15.81 6.55 11.30
CA ILE A 114 14.43 6.92 10.96
C ILE A 114 14.30 7.32 9.48
N ARG A 115 15.13 8.25 9.02
CA ARG A 115 15.07 8.72 7.62
C ARG A 115 15.38 7.62 6.60
N PRO A 116 16.49 6.86 6.69
CA PRO A 116 16.78 5.81 5.74
C PRO A 116 15.78 4.66 5.79
N ALA A 117 15.32 4.23 6.96
CA ALA A 117 14.35 3.15 7.09
C ALA A 117 13.00 3.52 6.44
N PHE A 118 12.52 4.74 6.66
CA PHE A 118 11.28 5.22 6.05
C PHE A 118 11.43 5.43 4.54
N ALA A 119 12.55 5.97 4.06
CA ALA A 119 12.80 6.16 2.64
C ALA A 119 12.85 4.81 1.90
N VAL A 120 13.59 3.83 2.42
CA VAL A 120 13.68 2.47 1.84
C VAL A 120 12.30 1.81 1.85
N ALA A 121 11.57 1.88 2.97
CA ALA A 121 10.22 1.32 3.05
C ALA A 121 9.28 1.93 2.01
N HIS A 122 9.30 3.26 1.83
CA HIS A 122 8.45 3.95 0.86
C HIS A 122 8.72 3.52 -0.58
N ILE A 123 10.00 3.53 -0.98
CA ILE A 123 10.39 3.11 -2.33
C ILE A 123 9.99 1.65 -2.57
N TRP A 124 10.28 0.78 -1.61
CA TRP A 124 9.97 -0.65 -1.73
C TRP A 124 8.47 -0.91 -1.81
N MET A 125 7.68 -0.25 -0.96
CA MET A 125 6.21 -0.33 -1.01
C MET A 125 5.64 0.18 -2.34
N LEU A 126 6.20 1.27 -2.91
CA LEU A 126 5.78 1.76 -4.23
C LEU A 126 6.05 0.73 -5.33
N VAL A 127 7.23 0.10 -5.33
CA VAL A 127 7.55 -0.96 -6.30
C VAL A 127 6.62 -2.17 -6.11
N ALA A 128 6.40 -2.60 -4.87
CA ALA A 128 5.47 -3.69 -4.56
C ALA A 128 4.03 -3.35 -5.01
N MET A 129 3.62 -2.09 -4.87
CA MET A 129 2.32 -1.61 -5.31
C MET A 129 2.17 -1.62 -6.84
N VAL A 130 3.22 -1.29 -7.58
CA VAL A 130 3.21 -1.40 -9.06
C VAL A 130 2.99 -2.85 -9.48
N VAL A 131 3.67 -3.81 -8.84
CA VAL A 131 3.47 -5.25 -9.12
C VAL A 131 2.06 -5.69 -8.74
N ALA A 132 1.58 -5.29 -7.56
CA ALA A 132 0.23 -5.61 -7.09
C ALA A 132 -0.86 -5.09 -8.03
N VAL A 133 -0.74 -3.84 -8.48
CA VAL A 133 -1.69 -3.19 -9.39
C VAL A 133 -1.63 -3.80 -10.79
N HIS A 134 -0.43 -4.15 -11.26
CA HIS A 134 -0.25 -4.82 -12.54
C HIS A 134 -1.04 -6.14 -12.60
N GLN A 135 -0.95 -6.94 -11.54
CA GLN A 135 -1.70 -8.20 -11.46
C GLN A 135 -3.20 -7.96 -11.26
N ALA A 136 -3.59 -7.19 -10.26
CA ALA A 136 -4.99 -6.97 -9.92
C ALA A 136 -5.83 -6.27 -11.01
N LEU A 137 -5.21 -5.64 -11.99
CA LEU A 137 -5.88 -5.02 -13.13
C LEU A 137 -5.70 -5.79 -14.44
N ASP A 138 -5.06 -6.97 -14.42
CA ASP A 138 -4.72 -7.76 -15.59
C ASP A 138 -3.98 -6.96 -16.68
N TYR A 139 -3.10 -6.04 -16.25
CA TYR A 139 -2.39 -5.20 -17.20
C TYR A 139 -1.29 -5.97 -17.94
N THR A 140 -1.15 -5.68 -19.24
CA THR A 140 -0.03 -6.17 -20.04
C THR A 140 1.20 -5.29 -19.92
N SER A 141 1.01 -4.03 -19.52
CA SER A 141 2.07 -3.03 -19.41
C SER A 141 2.33 -2.61 -17.97
N SER A 142 3.51 -2.91 -17.44
CA SER A 142 3.96 -2.43 -16.12
C SER A 142 4.03 -0.89 -16.06
N TRP A 143 4.24 -0.21 -17.19
CA TRP A 143 4.22 1.26 -17.23
C TRP A 143 2.83 1.85 -16.98
N ARG A 144 1.76 1.15 -17.38
CA ARG A 144 0.39 1.55 -17.04
C ARG A 144 0.13 1.40 -15.55
N ALA A 145 0.54 0.26 -14.96
CA ALA A 145 0.45 0.06 -13.52
C ALA A 145 1.20 1.15 -12.76
N ALA A 146 2.43 1.48 -13.18
CA ALA A 146 3.20 2.58 -12.60
C ALA A 146 2.47 3.91 -12.76
N GLY A 147 1.87 4.19 -13.91
CA GLY A 147 1.05 5.37 -14.15
C GLY A 147 -0.13 5.48 -13.19
N VAL A 148 -0.89 4.40 -13.00
CA VAL A 148 -2.01 4.33 -12.04
C VAL A 148 -1.54 4.61 -10.63
N VAL A 149 -0.44 3.98 -10.21
CA VAL A 149 0.16 4.18 -8.87
C VAL A 149 0.61 5.63 -8.68
N LEU A 150 1.31 6.21 -9.67
CA LEU A 150 1.78 7.59 -9.59
C LEU A 150 0.64 8.60 -9.56
N VAL A 151 -0.37 8.44 -10.40
CA VAL A 151 -1.56 9.32 -10.42
C VAL A 151 -2.31 9.22 -9.08
N GLY A 152 -2.52 8.00 -8.58
CA GLY A 152 -3.13 7.79 -7.27
C GLY A 152 -2.34 8.45 -6.14
N TRP A 153 -1.01 8.34 -6.17
CA TRP A 153 -0.13 8.97 -5.19
C TRP A 153 -0.21 10.50 -5.24
N LEU A 154 -0.22 11.10 -6.44
CA LEU A 154 -0.37 12.55 -6.61
C LEU A 154 -1.72 13.03 -6.09
N ILE A 155 -2.82 12.36 -6.44
CA ILE A 155 -4.16 12.72 -5.95
C ILE A 155 -4.20 12.65 -4.42
N GLN A 156 -3.67 11.58 -3.83
CA GLN A 156 -3.63 11.43 -2.37
C GLN A 156 -2.80 12.51 -1.71
N ALA A 157 -1.64 12.86 -2.27
CA ALA A 157 -0.78 13.93 -1.76
C ALA A 157 -1.51 15.29 -1.79
N LEU A 158 -2.20 15.60 -2.89
CA LEU A 158 -3.00 16.82 -3.02
C LEU A 158 -4.17 16.86 -2.04
N LEU A 159 -4.87 15.76 -1.84
CA LEU A 159 -5.97 15.66 -0.87
C LEU A 159 -5.46 15.89 0.57
N LEU A 160 -4.34 15.27 0.93
CA LEU A 160 -3.73 15.46 2.26
C LEU A 160 -3.26 16.91 2.45
N ASP A 161 -2.63 17.52 1.45
CA ASP A 161 -2.21 18.93 1.52
C ASP A 161 -3.42 19.86 1.68
N ALA A 162 -4.48 19.64 0.91
CA ALA A 162 -5.72 20.42 1.02
C ALA A 162 -6.39 20.29 2.38
N LEU A 163 -6.45 19.06 2.95
CA LEU A 163 -7.00 18.81 4.28
C LEU A 163 -6.17 19.49 5.37
N LEU A 164 -4.84 19.42 5.29
CA LEU A 164 -3.96 20.07 6.27
C LEU A 164 -4.08 21.59 6.21
N ARG A 165 -4.17 22.19 5.03
CA ARG A 165 -4.37 23.64 4.87
C ARG A 165 -5.77 24.08 5.35
N GLY A 166 -6.82 23.29 5.03
CA GLY A 166 -8.20 23.58 5.46
C GLY A 166 -8.41 23.40 6.97
N ALA A 167 -7.58 22.60 7.66
CA ALA A 167 -7.64 22.46 9.11
C ALA A 167 -6.89 23.58 9.87
N LEU A 168 -6.15 24.44 9.17
CA LEU A 168 -5.41 25.58 9.75
C LEU A 168 -6.19 26.91 9.65
N PHE A 169 -7.37 26.91 9.06
CA PHE A 169 -8.32 28.02 8.96
C PHE A 169 -9.66 27.65 9.61
#